data_2c3d69456f92158041765d7fc0995d5f
#
_entry.id   2c3d69456f92158041765d7fc0995d5f
#
_cell.length_a   1.000
_cell.length_b   1.000
_cell.length_c   1.000
_cell.angle_alpha   90.00
_cell.angle_beta   90.00
_cell.angle_gamma   90.00
#
_symmetry.space_group_name_H-M   'P 1'
#
loop_
_entity.id
_entity.type
_entity.pdbx_description
1 polymer ?
#
loop_
_entity_poly.entity_id
_entity_poly.type
_entity_poly.pdbx_seq_one_letter_code
_entity_poly.pdbx_strand_id
1 'polypeptide(L)'
;MKKLSLALSILALVTSAGVARAQASHEYSPLVEKTVNYKNWKLPNITSAKDEDLRSLMAGKKLVMIVYFAPWCGNWRNEAPIAAKLYEKYKAQGFQVIGVSEYANSADTSTFFGEKDPPYPVVSESISRDDKQKTAHYEYRQLTGDTRNWGSPWNIFLEPDKLNKTGDVLTEKAFVVNGELIEEEVDKFIASKLGTTSAGVIQPCKNE
;
A
#
# COMPACT_ATOMS: atom_id res chain seq x y z
N MET A 1 -37.81 72.36 -19.39
CA MET A 1 -36.69 71.50 -19.84
C MET A 1 -36.32 70.61 -18.65
N LYS A 2 -36.83 69.37 -18.56
CA LYS A 2 -36.62 68.44 -17.46
C LYS A 2 -35.49 67.47 -17.84
N LYS A 3 -34.39 67.47 -17.10
CA LYS A 3 -33.28 66.56 -17.31
C LYS A 3 -33.61 65.26 -16.60
N LEU A 4 -33.70 64.14 -17.33
CA LEU A 4 -33.94 62.82 -16.86
C LEU A 4 -32.57 62.16 -16.61
N SER A 5 -32.21 61.94 -15.35
CA SER A 5 -30.97 61.21 -14.95
C SER A 5 -31.24 59.72 -14.91
N LEU A 6 -30.62 59.00 -15.83
CA LEU A 6 -30.68 57.54 -15.88
C LEU A 6 -29.57 56.96 -14.95
N ALA A 7 -29.98 56.43 -13.82
CA ALA A 7 -29.05 55.72 -12.93
C ALA A 7 -28.88 54.25 -13.40
N LEU A 8 -27.68 53.92 -13.85
CA LEU A 8 -27.31 52.59 -14.29
C LEU A 8 -26.81 51.77 -13.08
N SER A 9 -27.67 50.91 -12.53
CA SER A 9 -27.30 50.00 -11.46
C SER A 9 -26.60 48.77 -12.06
N ILE A 10 -25.29 48.67 -11.86
CA ILE A 10 -24.49 47.48 -12.20
C ILE A 10 -24.60 46.48 -11.04
N LEU A 11 -25.37 45.41 -11.25
CA LEU A 11 -25.47 44.28 -10.35
C LEU A 11 -24.29 43.35 -10.61
N ALA A 12 -23.25 43.39 -9.76
CA ALA A 12 -22.11 42.48 -9.82
C ALA A 12 -22.52 41.10 -9.31
N LEU A 13 -22.70 40.15 -10.21
CA LEU A 13 -22.91 38.74 -9.90
C LEU A 13 -21.54 38.13 -9.49
N VAL A 14 -21.30 38.00 -8.18
CA VAL A 14 -20.16 37.25 -7.67
C VAL A 14 -20.47 35.76 -7.77
N THR A 15 -20.03 35.12 -8.85
CA THR A 15 -20.05 33.67 -8.96
C THR A 15 -18.94 33.08 -8.08
N SER A 16 -19.27 32.60 -6.89
CA SER A 16 -18.39 31.78 -6.09
C SER A 16 -18.19 30.43 -6.79
N ALA A 17 -17.10 30.31 -7.56
CA ALA A 17 -16.64 29.01 -8.04
C ALA A 17 -16.21 28.17 -6.83
N GLY A 18 -17.10 27.33 -6.35
CA GLY A 18 -16.78 26.30 -5.37
C GLY A 18 -15.73 25.38 -5.98
N VAL A 19 -14.52 25.39 -5.43
CA VAL A 19 -13.48 24.41 -5.78
C VAL A 19 -13.98 23.07 -5.23
N ALA A 20 -14.62 22.28 -6.08
CA ALA A 20 -14.92 20.88 -5.78
C ALA A 20 -13.57 20.19 -5.59
N ARG A 21 -13.15 19.96 -4.34
CA ARG A 21 -12.08 19.03 -4.03
C ARG A 21 -12.56 17.67 -4.50
N ALA A 22 -11.99 17.15 -5.57
CA ALA A 22 -12.17 15.76 -5.94
C ALA A 22 -11.69 14.94 -4.76
N GLN A 23 -12.63 14.33 -4.02
CA GLN A 23 -12.32 13.39 -2.96
C GLN A 23 -11.64 12.21 -3.67
N ALA A 24 -10.39 11.91 -3.29
CA ALA A 24 -9.66 10.78 -3.86
C ALA A 24 -10.52 9.53 -3.63
N SER A 25 -10.95 8.91 -4.73
CA SER A 25 -11.73 7.69 -4.66
C SER A 25 -10.82 6.59 -4.14
N HIS A 26 -11.22 5.93 -3.04
CA HIS A 26 -10.51 4.75 -2.55
C HIS A 26 -10.63 3.59 -3.54
N GLU A 27 -9.53 2.86 -3.74
CA GLU A 27 -9.49 1.63 -4.54
C GLU A 27 -9.35 0.40 -3.64
N TYR A 28 -10.27 0.24 -2.68
CA TYR A 28 -10.30 -0.95 -1.83
C TYR A 28 -10.48 -2.21 -2.65
N SER A 29 -9.72 -3.25 -2.32
CA SER A 29 -9.82 -4.55 -2.97
C SER A 29 -9.84 -5.67 -1.93
N PRO A 30 -10.63 -6.74 -2.17
CA PRO A 30 -10.68 -7.87 -1.25
C PRO A 30 -9.36 -8.65 -1.22
N LEU A 31 -9.10 -9.31 -0.11
CA LEU A 31 -8.02 -10.29 0.06
C LEU A 31 -8.42 -11.59 -0.63
N VAL A 32 -7.76 -11.93 -1.73
CA VAL A 32 -8.08 -13.11 -2.54
C VAL A 32 -6.88 -14.01 -2.76
N GLU A 33 -7.10 -15.32 -2.84
CA GLU A 33 -6.05 -16.27 -3.20
C GLU A 33 -5.82 -16.27 -4.71
N LYS A 34 -4.57 -16.08 -5.14
CA LYS A 34 -4.15 -16.05 -6.55
C LYS A 34 -2.92 -16.90 -6.78
N THR A 35 -2.78 -17.46 -7.97
CA THR A 35 -1.53 -18.08 -8.39
C THR A 35 -0.51 -17.00 -8.70
N VAL A 36 0.63 -17.06 -8.03
CA VAL A 36 1.73 -16.10 -8.21
C VAL A 36 3.04 -16.86 -8.23
N ASN A 37 3.81 -16.70 -9.31
CA ASN A 37 5.19 -17.17 -9.36
C ASN A 37 6.11 -16.09 -8.76
N TYR A 38 6.17 -16.04 -7.42
CA TYR A 38 6.88 -14.96 -6.72
C TYR A 38 8.38 -15.27 -6.61
N LYS A 39 9.18 -14.41 -7.21
CA LYS A 39 10.64 -14.58 -7.32
C LYS A 39 11.37 -14.11 -6.06
N ASN A 40 12.54 -14.67 -5.78
CA ASN A 40 13.47 -14.05 -4.86
C ASN A 40 14.07 -12.80 -5.50
N TRP A 41 14.38 -11.82 -4.67
CA TRP A 41 15.04 -10.59 -5.11
C TRP A 41 16.08 -10.11 -4.09
N LYS A 42 16.98 -9.29 -4.58
CA LYS A 42 17.94 -8.55 -3.80
C LYS A 42 17.88 -7.10 -4.28
N LEU A 43 17.39 -6.21 -3.43
CA LEU A 43 17.06 -4.83 -3.79
C LEU A 43 17.71 -3.84 -2.80
N PRO A 44 18.10 -2.65 -3.25
CA PRO A 44 18.68 -1.63 -2.37
C PRO A 44 17.66 -1.10 -1.37
N ASN A 45 18.05 -1.06 -0.10
CA ASN A 45 17.29 -0.42 0.96
C ASN A 45 17.35 1.10 0.79
N ILE A 46 16.20 1.78 0.91
CA ILE A 46 16.10 3.22 0.65
C ILE A 46 16.86 4.09 1.66
N THR A 47 17.07 3.60 2.89
CA THR A 47 17.75 4.34 3.98
C THR A 47 19.26 4.05 3.97
N SER A 48 19.64 2.78 3.93
CA SER A 48 21.05 2.37 4.04
C SER A 48 21.79 2.27 2.70
N ALA A 49 21.06 2.28 1.57
CA ALA A 49 21.55 2.00 0.22
C ALA A 49 22.25 0.63 0.06
N LYS A 50 22.16 -0.25 1.07
CA LYS A 50 22.68 -1.62 1.01
C LYS A 50 21.60 -2.53 0.42
N ASP A 51 22.06 -3.53 -0.34
CA ASP A 51 21.17 -4.55 -0.85
C ASP A 51 20.61 -5.43 0.27
N GLU A 52 19.30 -5.59 0.30
CA GLU A 52 18.56 -6.50 1.16
C GLU A 52 18.08 -7.70 0.36
N ASP A 53 18.24 -8.88 0.92
CA ASP A 53 17.74 -10.13 0.34
C ASP A 53 16.39 -10.48 0.95
N LEU A 54 15.41 -10.79 0.12
CA LEU A 54 14.04 -11.09 0.56
C LEU A 54 14.00 -12.22 1.60
N ARG A 55 14.72 -13.33 1.36
CA ARG A 55 14.71 -14.46 2.29
C ARG A 55 15.30 -14.08 3.64
N SER A 56 16.31 -13.21 3.65
CA SER A 56 16.90 -12.68 4.88
C SER A 56 15.91 -11.81 5.64
N LEU A 57 15.15 -10.97 4.96
CA LEU A 57 14.11 -10.13 5.58
C LEU A 57 12.94 -10.95 6.15
N MET A 58 12.66 -12.11 5.57
CA MET A 58 11.61 -13.02 6.01
C MET A 58 12.06 -13.99 7.11
N ALA A 59 13.37 -14.10 7.39
CA ALA A 59 13.90 -15.08 8.32
C ALA A 59 13.30 -14.95 9.72
N GLY A 60 12.81 -16.07 10.29
CA GLY A 60 12.20 -16.11 11.60
C GLY A 60 10.80 -15.47 11.71
N LYS A 61 10.20 -15.06 10.59
CA LYS A 61 8.83 -14.56 10.56
C LYS A 61 7.84 -15.67 10.27
N LYS A 62 6.61 -15.50 10.77
CA LYS A 62 5.50 -16.44 10.53
C LYS A 62 4.63 -16.03 9.34
N LEU A 63 4.45 -14.71 9.17
CA LEU A 63 3.69 -14.13 8.09
C LEU A 63 4.36 -12.83 7.63
N VAL A 64 4.49 -12.66 6.33
CA VAL A 64 5.11 -11.47 5.74
C VAL A 64 4.13 -10.85 4.74
N MET A 65 3.82 -9.58 4.90
CA MET A 65 3.14 -8.77 3.90
C MET A 65 4.19 -7.97 3.12
N ILE A 66 4.20 -8.13 1.81
CA ILE A 66 5.02 -7.30 0.93
C ILE A 66 4.09 -6.36 0.19
N VAL A 67 4.33 -5.05 0.32
CA VAL A 67 3.54 -4.02 -0.34
C VAL A 67 4.37 -3.31 -1.39
N TYR A 68 3.95 -3.37 -2.65
CA TYR A 68 4.51 -2.60 -3.75
C TYR A 68 3.77 -1.27 -3.84
N PHE A 69 4.50 -0.17 -3.78
CA PHE A 69 3.89 1.15 -3.71
C PHE A 69 4.68 2.22 -4.47
N ALA A 70 3.97 3.21 -4.97
CA ALA A 70 4.58 4.44 -5.48
C ALA A 70 4.34 5.58 -4.47
N PRO A 71 5.39 6.29 -4.00
CA PRO A 71 5.26 7.30 -2.94
C PRO A 71 4.37 8.49 -3.32
N TRP A 72 4.21 8.75 -4.61
CA TRP A 72 3.34 9.78 -5.15
C TRP A 72 1.87 9.33 -5.32
N CYS A 73 1.55 8.04 -5.11
CA CYS A 73 0.20 7.49 -5.28
C CYS A 73 -0.72 7.87 -4.11
N GLY A 74 -1.90 8.40 -4.42
CA GLY A 74 -2.91 8.76 -3.42
C GLY A 74 -3.42 7.57 -2.63
N ASN A 75 -3.67 6.44 -3.30
CA ASN A 75 -4.16 5.22 -2.67
C ASN A 75 -3.12 4.62 -1.70
N TRP A 76 -1.81 4.69 -2.04
CA TRP A 76 -0.76 4.33 -1.09
C TRP A 76 -0.76 5.25 0.14
N ARG A 77 -0.98 6.55 -0.06
CA ARG A 77 -1.06 7.50 1.06
C ARG A 77 -2.19 7.17 2.03
N ASN A 78 -3.29 6.61 1.53
CA ASN A 78 -4.39 6.12 2.36
C ASN A 78 -4.03 4.81 3.08
N GLU A 79 -3.31 3.89 2.43
CA GLU A 79 -2.99 2.57 2.98
C GLU A 79 -1.79 2.58 3.94
N ALA A 80 -0.79 3.44 3.73
CA ALA A 80 0.43 3.45 4.51
C ALA A 80 0.21 3.48 6.05
N PRO A 81 -0.73 4.28 6.59
CA PRO A 81 -1.06 4.26 8.02
C PRO A 81 -1.64 2.90 8.47
N ILE A 82 -2.42 2.22 7.62
CA ILE A 82 -3.00 0.91 7.92
C ILE A 82 -1.89 -0.14 7.99
N ALA A 83 -0.98 -0.15 7.00
CA ALA A 83 0.16 -1.06 6.97
C ALA A 83 1.06 -0.88 8.21
N ALA A 84 1.35 0.37 8.59
CA ALA A 84 2.13 0.67 9.79
C ALA A 84 1.41 0.21 11.08
N LYS A 85 0.12 0.45 11.20
CA LYS A 85 -0.70 0.00 12.34
C LYS A 85 -0.73 -1.52 12.48
N LEU A 86 -0.93 -2.24 11.38
CA LEU A 86 -0.93 -3.70 11.37
C LEU A 86 0.45 -4.25 11.75
N TYR A 87 1.52 -3.65 11.23
CA TYR A 87 2.88 -4.03 11.60
C TYR A 87 3.12 -3.86 13.11
N GLU A 88 2.84 -2.67 13.67
CA GLU A 88 3.02 -2.40 15.09
C GLU A 88 2.21 -3.37 15.97
N LYS A 89 0.97 -3.68 15.56
CA LYS A 89 0.08 -4.59 16.28
C LYS A 89 0.62 -6.02 16.34
N TYR A 90 1.22 -6.52 15.26
CA TYR A 90 1.52 -7.96 15.10
C TYR A 90 3.01 -8.32 15.00
N LYS A 91 3.93 -7.34 14.96
CA LYS A 91 5.38 -7.61 14.81
C LYS A 91 5.95 -8.53 15.89
N ALA A 92 5.49 -8.40 17.14
CA ALA A 92 5.91 -9.25 18.24
C ALA A 92 5.43 -10.71 18.12
N GLN A 93 4.37 -10.96 17.34
CA GLN A 93 3.82 -12.29 17.07
C GLN A 93 4.45 -12.96 15.83
N GLY A 94 5.36 -12.28 15.15
CA GLY A 94 6.06 -12.80 13.97
C GLY A 94 5.53 -12.28 12.62
N PHE A 95 4.73 -11.22 12.63
CA PHE A 95 4.34 -10.51 11.42
C PHE A 95 5.44 -9.55 10.96
N GLN A 96 5.68 -9.49 9.65
CA GLN A 96 6.59 -8.54 9.02
C GLN A 96 5.89 -7.83 7.88
N VAL A 97 6.12 -6.53 7.75
CA VAL A 97 5.81 -5.75 6.54
C VAL A 97 7.12 -5.40 5.84
N ILE A 98 7.15 -5.54 4.52
CA ILE A 98 8.26 -5.10 3.67
C ILE A 98 7.66 -4.19 2.59
N GLY A 99 8.13 -2.95 2.50
CA GLY A 99 7.77 -2.04 1.43
C GLY A 99 8.70 -2.21 0.23
N VAL A 100 8.14 -2.24 -0.98
CA VAL A 100 8.89 -2.16 -2.24
C VAL A 100 8.46 -0.90 -2.97
N SER A 101 9.36 0.08 -3.00
CA SER A 101 9.11 1.36 -3.69
C SER A 101 9.25 1.20 -5.19
N GLU A 102 8.27 1.74 -5.90
CA GLU A 102 8.14 1.69 -7.33
C GLU A 102 8.09 3.10 -7.95
N TYR A 103 8.70 3.22 -9.13
CA TYR A 103 8.53 4.38 -10.00
C TYR A 103 8.97 5.72 -9.38
N ALA A 104 9.87 5.67 -8.41
CA ALA A 104 10.40 6.83 -7.72
C ALA A 104 11.81 6.57 -7.19
N ASN A 105 12.65 7.60 -7.20
CA ASN A 105 13.98 7.50 -6.61
C ASN A 105 13.91 7.42 -5.07
N SER A 106 15.03 7.04 -4.44
CA SER A 106 15.09 6.86 -2.98
C SER A 106 14.81 8.15 -2.21
N ALA A 107 15.17 9.32 -2.76
CA ALA A 107 14.93 10.61 -2.11
C ALA A 107 13.43 10.94 -2.05
N ASP A 108 12.69 10.72 -3.15
CA ASP A 108 11.24 10.90 -3.18
C ASP A 108 10.53 9.93 -2.23
N THR A 109 11.02 8.68 -2.16
CA THR A 109 10.47 7.67 -1.26
C THR A 109 10.75 8.05 0.20
N SER A 110 11.95 8.49 0.53
CA SER A 110 12.29 8.96 1.89
C SER A 110 11.47 10.19 2.28
N THR A 111 11.25 11.11 1.34
CA THR A 111 10.41 12.30 1.56
C THR A 111 8.97 11.92 1.94
N PHE A 112 8.43 10.82 1.39
CA PHE A 112 7.10 10.32 1.74
C PHE A 112 7.01 9.95 3.23
N PHE A 113 8.05 9.33 3.80
CA PHE A 113 8.09 8.96 5.22
C PHE A 113 8.45 10.13 6.14
N GLY A 114 8.94 11.25 5.58
CA GLY A 114 9.29 12.47 6.30
C GLY A 114 10.63 12.33 7.06
N GLU A 115 10.72 12.98 8.23
CA GLU A 115 11.93 12.98 9.06
C GLU A 115 12.19 11.66 9.81
N LYS A 116 11.24 10.75 9.78
CA LYS A 116 11.35 9.45 10.46
C LYS A 116 11.66 8.36 9.45
N ASP A 117 12.49 7.42 9.84
CA ASP A 117 12.66 6.19 9.09
C ASP A 117 11.32 5.45 8.92
N PRO A 118 11.16 4.71 7.82
CA PRO A 118 10.01 3.83 7.66
C PRO A 118 9.86 2.89 8.87
N PRO A 119 8.63 2.56 9.31
CA PRO A 119 8.40 1.70 10.47
C PRO A 119 8.84 0.24 10.24
N TYR A 120 9.05 -0.16 9.00
CA TYR A 120 9.49 -1.47 8.55
C TYR A 120 10.50 -1.34 7.39
N PRO A 121 11.22 -2.40 7.01
CA PRO A 121 12.17 -2.35 5.88
C PRO A 121 11.49 -1.89 4.59
N VAL A 122 12.13 -0.96 3.89
CA VAL A 122 11.70 -0.48 2.57
C VAL A 122 12.88 -0.57 1.60
N VAL A 123 12.63 -1.24 0.48
CA VAL A 123 13.58 -1.39 -0.63
C VAL A 123 13.03 -0.72 -1.90
N SER A 124 13.86 -0.56 -2.92
CA SER A 124 13.47 0.05 -4.20
C SER A 124 13.66 -0.94 -5.33
N GLU A 125 12.61 -1.21 -6.12
CA GLU A 125 12.71 -2.01 -7.34
C GLU A 125 12.93 -1.13 -8.56
N SER A 126 12.21 -0.01 -8.67
CA SER A 126 12.30 0.89 -9.82
C SER A 126 12.34 2.36 -9.41
N ILE A 127 13.13 3.15 -10.16
CA ILE A 127 13.38 4.56 -9.83
C ILE A 127 12.66 5.54 -10.78
N SER A 128 12.05 5.04 -11.85
CA SER A 128 11.40 5.87 -12.87
C SER A 128 10.05 5.30 -13.29
N ARG A 129 9.13 6.17 -13.65
CA ARG A 129 7.86 5.80 -14.27
C ARG A 129 8.02 5.12 -15.63
N ASP A 130 9.15 5.33 -16.30
CA ASP A 130 9.48 4.69 -17.58
C ASP A 130 9.81 3.20 -17.41
N ASP A 131 10.04 2.75 -16.18
CA ASP A 131 10.31 1.34 -15.86
C ASP A 131 9.04 0.52 -15.61
N LYS A 132 7.86 1.12 -15.71
CA LYS A 132 6.57 0.53 -15.34
C LYS A 132 6.37 -0.91 -15.81
N GLN A 133 6.72 -1.21 -17.05
CA GLN A 133 6.53 -2.55 -17.65
C GLN A 133 7.75 -3.47 -17.51
N LYS A 134 8.80 -3.02 -16.82
CA LYS A 134 10.06 -3.76 -16.65
C LYS A 134 10.21 -4.34 -15.24
N THR A 135 9.27 -4.08 -14.35
CA THR A 135 9.31 -4.50 -12.94
C THR A 135 8.69 -5.87 -12.74
N ALA A 136 9.17 -6.61 -11.74
CA ALA A 136 8.50 -7.83 -11.30
C ALA A 136 7.10 -7.52 -10.76
N HIS A 137 6.91 -6.35 -10.14
CA HIS A 137 5.60 -5.84 -9.76
C HIS A 137 4.60 -5.87 -10.92
N TYR A 138 4.99 -5.36 -12.10
CA TYR A 138 4.13 -5.40 -13.29
C TYR A 138 3.74 -6.84 -13.68
N GLU A 139 4.71 -7.78 -13.68
CA GLU A 139 4.46 -9.18 -13.97
C GLU A 139 3.45 -9.79 -12.98
N TYR A 140 3.63 -9.56 -11.67
CA TYR A 140 2.72 -10.08 -10.63
C TYR A 140 1.31 -9.55 -10.78
N ARG A 141 1.17 -8.27 -11.10
CA ARG A 141 -0.13 -7.65 -11.36
C ARG A 141 -0.86 -8.29 -12.53
N GLN A 142 -0.14 -8.58 -13.64
CA GLN A 142 -0.74 -9.30 -14.78
C GLN A 142 -1.23 -10.69 -14.36
N LEU A 143 -0.44 -11.43 -13.60
CA LEU A 143 -0.81 -12.77 -13.11
C LEU A 143 -2.04 -12.72 -12.17
N THR A 144 -2.18 -11.68 -11.38
CA THR A 144 -3.29 -11.54 -10.41
C THR A 144 -4.51 -10.83 -10.95
N GLY A 145 -4.44 -10.33 -12.21
CA GLY A 145 -5.55 -9.64 -12.87
C GLY A 145 -5.75 -8.19 -12.43
N ASP A 146 -4.72 -7.51 -11.94
CA ASP A 146 -4.77 -6.09 -11.63
C ASP A 146 -4.59 -5.25 -12.91
N THR A 147 -5.68 -4.65 -13.37
CA THR A 147 -5.73 -3.81 -14.59
C THR A 147 -5.54 -2.32 -14.32
N ARG A 148 -5.36 -1.90 -13.08
CA ARG A 148 -5.15 -0.49 -12.73
C ARG A 148 -3.90 0.06 -13.43
N ASN A 149 -3.90 1.36 -13.74
CA ASN A 149 -2.79 1.93 -14.51
C ASN A 149 -1.42 1.74 -13.84
N TRP A 150 -1.29 2.10 -12.56
CA TRP A 150 -0.03 1.98 -11.81
C TRP A 150 0.00 0.81 -10.84
N GLY A 151 -1.17 0.29 -10.42
CA GLY A 151 -1.32 -0.83 -9.50
C GLY A 151 -0.69 -0.61 -8.12
N SER A 152 -0.69 0.61 -7.66
CA SER A 152 -0.18 0.98 -6.33
C SER A 152 -1.35 1.38 -5.43
N PRO A 153 -1.43 0.85 -4.19
CA PRO A 153 -0.66 -0.27 -3.67
C PRO A 153 -1.05 -1.63 -4.27
N TRP A 154 -0.15 -2.61 -4.19
CA TRP A 154 -0.40 -4.03 -4.45
C TRP A 154 0.25 -4.85 -3.35
N ASN A 155 -0.49 -5.76 -2.75
CA ASN A 155 -0.05 -6.50 -1.57
C ASN A 155 -0.03 -8.00 -1.82
N ILE A 156 1.00 -8.69 -1.29
CA ILE A 156 1.07 -10.15 -1.23
C ILE A 156 1.44 -10.61 0.19
N PHE A 157 0.80 -11.68 0.64
CA PHE A 157 1.05 -12.30 1.94
C PHE A 157 1.74 -13.64 1.77
N LEU A 158 2.90 -13.79 2.38
CA LEU A 158 3.73 -14.98 2.32
C LEU A 158 3.87 -15.62 3.70
N GLU A 159 3.80 -16.95 3.76
CA GLU A 159 4.06 -17.76 4.96
C GLU A 159 5.45 -18.39 4.80
N PRO A 160 6.53 -17.85 5.40
CA PRO A 160 7.91 -18.25 5.13
C PRO A 160 8.18 -19.76 5.27
N ASP A 161 7.51 -20.42 6.20
CA ASP A 161 7.67 -21.86 6.41
C ASP A 161 7.13 -22.74 5.26
N LYS A 162 6.31 -22.15 4.39
CA LYS A 162 5.71 -22.82 3.22
C LYS A 162 6.42 -22.51 1.91
N LEU A 163 7.46 -21.69 1.94
CA LEU A 163 8.15 -21.21 0.76
C LEU A 163 9.30 -22.11 0.34
N ASN A 164 9.62 -22.08 -0.96
CA ASN A 164 10.79 -22.77 -1.49
C ASN A 164 12.07 -22.16 -0.92
N LYS A 165 13.02 -23.00 -0.53
CA LYS A 165 14.31 -22.56 0.03
C LYS A 165 15.29 -22.07 -1.04
N THR A 166 15.11 -22.48 -2.29
CA THR A 166 15.96 -22.13 -3.44
C THR A 166 15.11 -21.77 -4.66
N GLY A 167 15.65 -21.04 -5.61
CA GLY A 167 14.93 -20.61 -6.82
C GLY A 167 13.82 -19.61 -6.52
N ASP A 168 12.72 -19.70 -7.24
CA ASP A 168 11.54 -18.87 -6.97
C ASP A 168 11.00 -19.12 -5.57
N VAL A 169 10.57 -18.05 -4.92
CA VAL A 169 10.12 -18.10 -3.52
C VAL A 169 8.82 -18.88 -3.41
N LEU A 170 7.88 -18.60 -4.31
CA LEU A 170 6.57 -19.23 -4.36
C LEU A 170 6.18 -19.49 -5.82
N THR A 171 5.79 -20.73 -6.13
CA THR A 171 5.31 -21.12 -7.45
C THR A 171 3.83 -21.52 -7.46
N GLU A 172 3.15 -21.32 -6.34
CA GLU A 172 1.77 -21.72 -6.14
C GLU A 172 0.89 -20.48 -5.82
N LYS A 173 -0.01 -20.65 -4.88
CA LYS A 173 -0.97 -19.62 -4.50
C LYS A 173 -0.54 -18.83 -3.29
N ALA A 174 -0.82 -17.53 -3.33
CA ALA A 174 -0.72 -16.64 -2.20
C ALA A 174 -1.96 -15.76 -2.08
N PHE A 175 -2.19 -15.21 -0.90
CA PHE A 175 -3.19 -14.17 -0.72
C PHE A 175 -2.65 -12.82 -1.22
N VAL A 176 -3.46 -12.13 -2.04
CA VAL A 176 -3.11 -10.82 -2.61
C VAL A 176 -4.24 -9.82 -2.45
N VAL A 177 -3.91 -8.53 -2.45
CA VAL A 177 -4.86 -7.43 -2.55
C VAL A 177 -4.43 -6.54 -3.70
N ASN A 178 -5.26 -6.46 -4.74
CA ASN A 178 -5.02 -5.65 -5.93
C ASN A 178 -5.55 -4.21 -5.71
N GLY A 179 -5.15 -3.55 -4.63
CA GLY A 179 -5.66 -2.25 -4.23
C GLY A 179 -5.33 -1.91 -2.79
N GLU A 180 -6.07 -0.94 -2.25
CA GLU A 180 -6.00 -0.59 -0.84
C GLU A 180 -6.57 -1.70 0.03
N LEU A 181 -5.94 -1.92 1.19
CA LEU A 181 -6.38 -2.91 2.17
C LEU A 181 -7.76 -2.54 2.74
N ILE A 182 -8.65 -3.53 2.84
CA ILE A 182 -9.81 -3.48 3.73
C ILE A 182 -9.31 -3.86 5.12
N GLU A 183 -9.06 -2.88 5.98
CA GLU A 183 -8.33 -3.05 7.25
C GLU A 183 -8.90 -4.18 8.11
N GLU A 184 -10.22 -4.25 8.29
CA GLU A 184 -10.87 -5.27 9.12
C GLU A 184 -10.69 -6.69 8.57
N GLU A 185 -10.73 -6.85 7.25
CA GLU A 185 -10.53 -8.14 6.58
C GLU A 185 -9.10 -8.63 6.78
N VAL A 186 -8.13 -7.74 6.53
CA VAL A 186 -6.71 -8.08 6.65
C VAL A 186 -6.30 -8.27 8.12
N ASP A 187 -6.85 -7.50 9.05
CA ASP A 187 -6.61 -7.69 10.49
C ASP A 187 -7.06 -9.09 10.95
N LYS A 188 -8.26 -9.52 10.56
CA LYS A 188 -8.76 -10.87 10.85
C LYS A 188 -7.90 -11.96 10.22
N PHE A 189 -7.47 -11.76 8.98
CA PHE A 189 -6.61 -12.69 8.27
C PHE A 189 -5.25 -12.85 8.99
N ILE A 190 -4.57 -11.75 9.33
CA ILE A 190 -3.29 -11.78 10.04
C ILE A 190 -3.46 -12.48 11.40
N ALA A 191 -4.48 -12.11 12.17
CA ALA A 191 -4.76 -12.74 13.46
C ALA A 191 -4.95 -14.26 13.33
N SER A 192 -5.70 -14.72 12.32
CA SER A 192 -5.93 -16.15 12.07
C SER A 192 -4.63 -16.89 11.71
N LYS A 193 -3.76 -16.30 10.89
CA LYS A 193 -2.48 -16.88 10.47
C LYS A 193 -1.47 -16.95 11.61
N LEU A 194 -1.52 -16.01 12.53
CA LEU A 194 -0.62 -15.98 13.69
C LEU A 194 -1.15 -16.77 14.90
N GLY A 195 -2.38 -17.29 14.83
CA GLY A 195 -3.02 -18.00 15.95
C GLY A 195 -3.37 -17.05 17.12
N THR A 196 -3.67 -15.79 16.82
CA THR A 196 -4.07 -14.76 17.79
C THR A 196 -5.53 -14.38 17.59
N THR A 197 -6.20 -13.87 18.62
CA THR A 197 -7.53 -13.27 18.48
C THR A 197 -7.36 -11.83 17.97
N SER A 198 -8.02 -11.47 16.87
CA SER A 198 -8.23 -10.06 16.57
C SER A 198 -9.00 -9.47 17.75
N ALA A 199 -8.46 -8.43 18.40
CA ALA A 199 -9.18 -7.75 19.48
C ALA A 199 -10.44 -7.14 18.85
N GLY A 200 -11.54 -7.86 18.97
CA GLY A 200 -12.85 -7.43 18.50
C GLY A 200 -13.23 -6.13 19.17
N VAL A 201 -13.88 -5.28 18.43
CA VAL A 201 -14.68 -4.16 18.95
C VAL A 201 -15.43 -4.64 20.18
N ILE A 202 -15.09 -4.08 21.35
CA ILE A 202 -15.87 -4.29 22.57
C ILE A 202 -17.25 -3.72 22.25
N GLN A 203 -18.22 -4.59 21.99
CA GLN A 203 -19.61 -4.17 21.94
C GLN A 203 -19.97 -3.65 23.33
N PRO A 204 -20.50 -2.43 23.46
CA PRO A 204 -21.00 -1.97 24.74
C PRO A 204 -22.09 -2.94 25.20
N CYS A 205 -21.97 -3.46 26.42
CA CYS A 205 -22.99 -4.25 27.06
C CYS A 205 -24.33 -3.51 26.95
N LYS A 206 -25.33 -4.12 26.31
CA LYS A 206 -26.70 -3.69 26.44
C LYS A 206 -27.07 -3.98 27.89
N ASN A 207 -27.22 -2.92 28.68
CA ASN A 207 -27.91 -3.02 29.98
C ASN A 207 -29.38 -3.35 29.68
N GLU A 208 -29.81 -4.51 30.12
CA GLU A 208 -31.23 -4.83 30.31
C GLU A 208 -31.80 -4.08 31.54
#